data_7d8bce1b3789ab0fdcb7e2ca288faa90
#
_entry.id   7d8bce1b3789ab0fdcb7e2ca288faa90
#
_cell.length_a   1.000
_cell.length_b   1.000
_cell.length_c   1.000
_cell.angle_alpha   90.00
_cell.angle_beta   90.00
_cell.angle_gamma   90.00
#
_symmetry.space_group_name_H-M   'P 1'
#
loop_
_entity.id
_entity.type
_entity.pdbx_description
1 polymer ?
#
loop_
_entity_poly.entity_id
_entity_poly.type
_entity_poly.pdbx_seq_one_letter_code
_entity_poly.pdbx_strand_id
1 'polypeptide(L)'
;MFQDLSFFQLLTKGGWTMIVLACFSVMSVAVMLERGWVYHKAEKGKAEFLNQLRKVLRTGNISDAITLCEQSSTSLAYIVKSGLSVFHHGEEAMGEAMEKAAMKEVMHLERNLGIIGTTGSITPFVGLFGTVLGIIRAFHDLSLSTGGGPSVVANGIAEALVATAAGLFVAVPAVIAFNYFTHRANRMATEMETAAAEAVELLVERKL
;
A
#
# COMPACT_ATOMS: atom_id res chain seq x y z
N MET A 1 -24.33 -24.13 17.10
CA MET A 1 -24.80 -23.96 15.72
C MET A 1 -23.70 -23.40 14.79
N PHE A 2 -22.63 -22.79 15.28
CA PHE A 2 -21.47 -22.36 14.49
C PHE A 2 -20.20 -23.20 14.73
N GLN A 3 -20.25 -24.23 15.57
CA GLN A 3 -19.07 -24.99 16.00
C GLN A 3 -18.56 -26.02 14.97
N ASP A 4 -19.38 -26.38 13.95
CA ASP A 4 -19.04 -27.43 12.99
C ASP A 4 -18.87 -26.94 11.54
N LEU A 5 -18.98 -25.62 11.28
CA LEU A 5 -18.80 -25.08 9.95
C LEU A 5 -17.31 -24.82 9.69
N SER A 6 -16.66 -25.74 8.98
CA SER A 6 -15.33 -25.52 8.44
C SER A 6 -15.31 -24.26 7.57
N PHE A 7 -14.23 -23.46 7.66
CA PHE A 7 -14.02 -22.26 6.82
C PHE A 7 -14.28 -22.55 5.32
N PHE A 8 -13.97 -23.75 4.88
CA PHE A 8 -14.24 -24.23 3.50
C PHE A 8 -15.73 -24.37 3.20
N GLN A 9 -16.55 -24.78 4.17
CA GLN A 9 -17.99 -24.89 4.00
C GLN A 9 -18.67 -23.51 3.97
N LEU A 10 -18.15 -22.54 4.70
CA LEU A 10 -18.60 -21.15 4.60
C LEU A 10 -18.31 -20.54 3.22
N LEU A 11 -17.15 -20.83 2.64
CA LEU A 11 -16.78 -20.40 1.29
C LEU A 11 -17.70 -21.00 0.21
N THR A 12 -18.05 -22.27 0.32
CA THR A 12 -18.91 -22.95 -0.67
C THR A 12 -20.37 -22.52 -0.60
N LYS A 13 -20.87 -22.16 0.59
CA LYS A 13 -22.24 -21.72 0.82
C LYS A 13 -22.51 -20.28 0.37
N GLY A 14 -21.54 -19.39 0.50
CA GLY A 14 -21.67 -17.98 0.11
C GLY A 14 -21.68 -17.70 -1.40
N GLY A 15 -21.63 -18.74 -2.24
CA GLY A 15 -21.67 -18.61 -3.69
C GLY A 15 -20.46 -17.91 -4.32
N TRP A 16 -20.61 -17.45 -5.58
CA TRP A 16 -19.51 -16.83 -6.33
C TRP A 16 -18.97 -15.52 -5.72
N THR A 17 -19.77 -14.80 -4.95
CA THR A 17 -19.36 -13.57 -4.26
C THR A 17 -18.25 -13.84 -3.24
N MET A 18 -18.26 -15.00 -2.58
CA MET A 18 -17.19 -15.41 -1.66
C MET A 18 -15.87 -15.65 -2.39
N ILE A 19 -15.92 -16.18 -3.62
CA ILE A 19 -14.72 -16.36 -4.45
C ILE A 19 -14.12 -15.00 -4.80
N VAL A 20 -14.96 -14.05 -5.20
CA VAL A 20 -14.51 -12.66 -5.48
C VAL A 20 -13.88 -12.02 -4.25
N LEU A 21 -14.51 -12.14 -3.07
CA LEU A 21 -13.97 -11.62 -1.81
C LEU A 21 -12.64 -12.29 -1.43
N ALA A 22 -12.53 -13.59 -1.65
CA ALA A 22 -11.28 -14.33 -1.42
C ALA A 22 -10.15 -13.83 -2.35
N CYS A 23 -10.43 -13.57 -3.63
CA CYS A 23 -9.47 -13.01 -4.58
C CYS A 23 -9.01 -11.62 -4.12
N PHE A 24 -9.93 -10.72 -3.73
CA PHE A 24 -9.59 -9.41 -3.19
C PHE A 24 -8.75 -9.52 -1.91
N SER A 25 -9.09 -10.44 -1.01
CA SER A 25 -8.36 -10.68 0.23
C SER A 25 -6.91 -11.10 -0.06
N VAL A 26 -6.71 -12.11 -0.90
CA VAL A 26 -5.36 -12.60 -1.24
C VAL A 26 -4.53 -11.51 -1.92
N MET A 27 -5.13 -10.79 -2.89
CA MET A 27 -4.46 -9.71 -3.61
C MET A 27 -4.06 -8.57 -2.66
N SER A 28 -4.95 -8.16 -1.78
CA SER A 28 -4.71 -7.10 -0.80
C SER A 28 -3.61 -7.49 0.19
N VAL A 29 -3.63 -8.72 0.73
CA VAL A 29 -2.58 -9.22 1.62
C VAL A 29 -1.22 -9.29 0.92
N ALA A 30 -1.19 -9.76 -0.33
CA ALA A 30 0.05 -9.81 -1.11
C ALA A 30 0.67 -8.41 -1.29
N VAL A 31 -0.16 -7.40 -1.61
CA VAL A 31 0.30 -6.02 -1.74
C VAL A 31 0.73 -5.44 -0.39
N MET A 32 0.00 -5.73 0.69
CA MET A 32 0.40 -5.29 2.04
C MET A 32 1.79 -5.81 2.43
N LEU A 33 2.07 -7.08 2.17
CA LEU A 33 3.37 -7.70 2.45
C LEU A 33 4.47 -7.11 1.56
N GLU A 34 4.20 -6.96 0.26
CA GLU A 34 5.13 -6.34 -0.68
C GLU A 34 5.47 -4.91 -0.26
N ARG A 35 4.45 -4.08 0.05
CA ARG A 35 4.67 -2.70 0.49
C ARG A 35 5.40 -2.63 1.82
N GLY A 36 5.02 -3.43 2.80
CA GLY A 36 5.71 -3.52 4.08
C GLY A 36 7.22 -3.76 3.91
N TRP A 37 7.59 -4.66 3.01
CA TRP A 37 8.98 -4.95 2.70
C TRP A 37 9.68 -3.77 1.99
N VAL A 38 9.02 -3.15 1.00
CA VAL A 38 9.55 -1.99 0.26
C VAL A 38 9.84 -0.83 1.20
N TYR A 39 8.89 -0.46 2.06
CA TYR A 39 9.06 0.63 3.02
C TYR A 39 10.16 0.33 4.05
N HIS A 40 10.20 -0.90 4.55
CA HIS A 40 11.27 -1.31 5.47
C HIS A 40 12.65 -1.17 4.83
N LYS A 41 12.79 -1.61 3.56
CA LYS A 41 14.03 -1.50 2.81
C LYS A 41 14.43 -0.04 2.53
N ALA A 42 13.47 0.80 2.17
CA ALA A 42 13.70 2.21 1.86
C ALA A 42 14.20 3.03 3.07
N GLU A 43 13.79 2.64 4.28
CA GLU A 43 14.22 3.31 5.53
C GLU A 43 15.50 2.76 6.12
N LYS A 44 15.84 1.51 5.79
CA LYS A 44 17.02 0.86 6.37
C LYS A 44 18.30 1.60 5.96
N GLY A 45 19.05 2.06 6.96
CA GLY A 45 20.33 2.75 6.75
C GLY A 45 20.22 4.24 6.43
N LYS A 46 19.01 4.85 6.39
CA LYS A 46 18.81 6.26 6.09
C LYS A 46 19.58 7.21 7.02
N ALA A 47 19.49 6.99 8.33
CA ALA A 47 20.15 7.85 9.32
C ALA A 47 21.69 7.80 9.19
N GLU A 48 22.21 6.59 8.97
CA GLU A 48 23.66 6.38 8.75
C GLU A 48 24.10 7.07 7.45
N PHE A 49 23.37 6.88 6.37
CA PHE A 49 23.64 7.54 5.09
C PHE A 49 23.65 9.07 5.22
N LEU A 50 22.65 9.67 5.88
CA LEU A 50 22.60 11.12 6.10
C LEU A 50 23.81 11.63 6.88
N ASN A 51 24.21 10.93 7.93
CA ASN A 51 25.37 11.31 8.73
C ASN A 51 26.68 11.24 7.93
N GLN A 52 26.83 10.22 7.10
CA GLN A 52 27.98 10.06 6.23
C GLN A 52 27.98 11.11 5.11
N LEU A 53 26.82 11.36 4.50
CA LEU A 53 26.64 12.36 3.45
C LEU A 53 27.04 13.76 3.94
N ARG A 54 26.54 14.18 5.11
CA ARG A 54 26.94 15.48 5.71
C ARG A 54 28.43 15.59 5.93
N LYS A 55 29.11 14.54 6.37
CA LYS A 55 30.57 14.54 6.53
C LYS A 55 31.28 14.70 5.19
N VAL A 56 30.86 13.91 4.19
CA VAL A 56 31.50 13.94 2.87
C VAL A 56 31.27 15.28 2.16
N LEU A 57 30.05 15.83 2.21
CA LEU A 57 29.74 17.13 1.64
C LEU A 57 30.55 18.26 2.29
N ARG A 58 30.80 18.21 3.60
CA ARG A 58 31.68 19.18 4.30
C ARG A 58 33.15 19.08 3.89
N THR A 59 33.66 17.89 3.55
CA THR A 59 35.01 17.71 3.02
C THR A 59 35.14 18.16 1.57
N GLY A 60 34.01 18.19 0.85
CA GLY A 60 33.84 18.75 -0.48
C GLY A 60 34.31 17.92 -1.62
N ASN A 61 34.51 16.69 -1.45
CA ASN A 61 34.80 15.78 -2.54
C ASN A 61 33.48 15.22 -3.14
N ILE A 62 33.04 15.78 -4.28
CA ILE A 62 31.83 15.37 -4.97
C ILE A 62 31.93 13.91 -5.43
N SER A 63 33.13 13.48 -5.85
CA SER A 63 33.37 12.10 -6.27
C SER A 63 33.11 11.11 -5.12
N ASP A 64 33.54 11.44 -3.92
CA ASP A 64 33.31 10.62 -2.73
C ASP A 64 31.82 10.60 -2.36
N ALA A 65 31.11 11.73 -2.53
CA ALA A 65 29.67 11.82 -2.31
C ALA A 65 28.89 10.94 -3.29
N ILE A 66 29.28 10.94 -4.57
CA ILE A 66 28.68 10.07 -5.59
C ILE A 66 28.93 8.59 -5.24
N THR A 67 30.18 8.24 -4.88
CA THR A 67 30.55 6.88 -4.48
C THR A 67 29.73 6.40 -3.26
N LEU A 68 29.54 7.28 -2.26
CA LEU A 68 28.70 7.00 -1.10
C LEU A 68 27.26 6.72 -1.51
N CYS A 69 26.71 7.52 -2.44
CA CYS A 69 25.36 7.30 -2.95
C CYS A 69 25.25 5.96 -3.69
N GLU A 70 26.27 5.54 -4.44
CA GLU A 70 26.30 4.26 -5.17
C GLU A 70 26.34 3.04 -4.25
N GLN A 71 26.97 3.18 -3.10
CA GLN A 71 27.05 2.12 -2.09
C GLN A 71 25.78 2.00 -1.25
N SER A 72 24.91 3.00 -1.28
CA SER A 72 23.67 3.04 -0.52
C SER A 72 22.47 2.67 -1.38
N SER A 73 21.59 1.81 -0.86
CA SER A 73 20.33 1.42 -1.50
C SER A 73 19.11 2.24 -1.01
N THR A 74 19.35 3.35 -0.32
CA THR A 74 18.28 4.21 0.20
C THR A 74 17.70 5.10 -0.91
N SER A 75 16.40 5.41 -0.86
CA SER A 75 15.75 6.35 -1.78
C SER A 75 16.45 7.70 -1.79
N LEU A 76 16.93 8.14 -0.62
CA LEU A 76 17.65 9.40 -0.48
C LEU A 76 18.98 9.41 -1.24
N ALA A 77 19.72 8.30 -1.25
CA ALA A 77 20.96 8.18 -2.02
C ALA A 77 20.71 8.35 -3.52
N TYR A 78 19.61 7.78 -4.04
CA TYR A 78 19.21 7.95 -5.43
C TYR A 78 18.92 9.42 -5.77
N ILE A 79 18.19 10.12 -4.90
CA ILE A 79 17.84 11.53 -5.09
C ILE A 79 19.09 12.41 -5.08
N VAL A 80 19.94 12.28 -4.06
CA VAL A 80 21.18 13.05 -3.94
C VAL A 80 22.12 12.77 -5.12
N LYS A 81 22.28 11.51 -5.52
CA LYS A 81 23.07 11.14 -6.70
C LYS A 81 22.58 11.86 -7.96
N SER A 82 21.24 11.94 -8.15
CA SER A 82 20.65 12.62 -9.32
C SER A 82 21.04 14.11 -9.38
N GLY A 83 21.06 14.81 -8.25
CA GLY A 83 21.52 16.19 -8.19
C GLY A 83 23.03 16.33 -8.39
N LEU A 84 23.84 15.48 -7.71
CA LEU A 84 25.29 15.52 -7.84
C LEU A 84 25.76 15.24 -9.27
N SER A 85 25.04 14.43 -10.04
CA SER A 85 25.38 14.14 -11.43
C SER A 85 25.30 15.37 -12.37
N VAL A 86 24.53 16.39 -11.99
CA VAL A 86 24.35 17.64 -12.72
C VAL A 86 24.95 18.86 -12.00
N PHE A 87 25.82 18.63 -11.02
CA PHE A 87 26.43 19.67 -10.19
C PHE A 87 27.08 20.81 -11.01
N HIS A 88 27.69 20.47 -12.12
CA HIS A 88 28.35 21.45 -13.00
C HIS A 88 27.42 22.42 -13.71
N HIS A 89 26.12 22.10 -13.75
CA HIS A 89 25.10 22.94 -14.39
C HIS A 89 24.51 24.00 -13.45
N GLY A 90 24.93 24.00 -12.17
CA GLY A 90 24.50 24.97 -11.18
C GLY A 90 23.43 24.49 -10.23
N GLU A 91 23.08 25.37 -9.28
CA GLU A 91 22.17 25.08 -8.17
C GLU A 91 20.76 24.71 -8.64
N GLU A 92 20.21 25.50 -9.57
CA GLU A 92 18.86 25.30 -10.10
C GLU A 92 18.74 23.93 -10.78
N ALA A 93 19.71 23.54 -11.62
CA ALA A 93 19.73 22.25 -12.27
C ALA A 93 19.84 21.08 -11.28
N MET A 94 20.61 21.24 -10.19
CA MET A 94 20.68 20.26 -9.11
C MET A 94 19.33 20.09 -8.41
N GLY A 95 18.70 21.21 -8.04
CA GLY A 95 17.39 21.20 -7.39
C GLY A 95 16.35 20.49 -8.24
N GLU A 96 16.24 20.85 -9.52
CA GLU A 96 15.32 20.19 -10.45
C GLU A 96 15.59 18.68 -10.60
N ALA A 97 16.85 18.27 -10.67
CA ALA A 97 17.20 16.86 -10.81
C ALA A 97 16.82 16.06 -9.56
N MET A 98 17.04 16.64 -8.38
CA MET A 98 16.65 16.03 -7.10
C MET A 98 15.14 15.96 -6.96
N GLU A 99 14.39 17.02 -7.32
CA GLU A 99 12.94 17.05 -7.29
C GLU A 99 12.34 15.98 -8.22
N LYS A 100 12.82 15.90 -9.45
CA LYS A 100 12.39 14.86 -10.41
C LYS A 100 12.68 13.44 -9.91
N ALA A 101 13.81 13.25 -9.23
CA ALA A 101 14.17 11.98 -8.63
C ALA A 101 13.27 11.65 -7.41
N ALA A 102 12.97 12.64 -6.57
CA ALA A 102 12.06 12.49 -5.43
C ALA A 102 10.65 12.12 -5.89
N MET A 103 10.11 12.79 -6.92
CA MET A 103 8.82 12.44 -7.50
C MET A 103 8.78 10.97 -7.97
N LYS A 104 9.83 10.47 -8.63
CA LYS A 104 9.91 9.07 -9.06
C LYS A 104 9.91 8.09 -7.88
N GLU A 105 10.63 8.42 -6.81
CA GLU A 105 10.65 7.60 -5.60
C GLU A 105 9.29 7.59 -4.90
N VAL A 106 8.59 8.72 -4.82
CA VAL A 106 7.23 8.78 -4.29
C VAL A 106 6.29 7.90 -5.12
N MET A 107 6.33 8.00 -6.45
CA MET A 107 5.54 7.13 -7.33
C MET A 107 5.86 5.64 -7.12
N HIS A 108 7.12 5.30 -6.85
CA HIS A 108 7.53 3.93 -6.52
C HIS A 108 6.97 3.47 -5.16
N LEU A 109 6.98 4.35 -4.16
CA LEU A 109 6.40 4.06 -2.84
C LEU A 109 4.89 3.89 -2.91
N GLU A 110 4.18 4.72 -3.68
CA GLU A 110 2.73 4.68 -3.83
C GLU A 110 2.23 3.57 -4.76
N ARG A 111 3.14 2.92 -5.49
CA ARG A 111 2.77 1.85 -6.44
C ARG A 111 1.92 0.78 -5.76
N ASN A 112 0.86 0.34 -6.42
CA ASN A 112 -0.08 -0.68 -5.95
C ASN A 112 -0.93 -0.32 -4.71
N LEU A 113 -0.74 0.85 -4.06
CA LEU A 113 -1.60 1.24 -2.93
C LEU A 113 -3.07 1.35 -3.35
N GLY A 114 -3.34 1.76 -4.60
CA GLY A 114 -4.69 1.81 -5.15
C GLY A 114 -5.43 0.47 -5.09
N ILE A 115 -4.72 -0.66 -5.16
CA ILE A 115 -5.31 -2.00 -5.04
C ILE A 115 -5.87 -2.21 -3.63
N ILE A 116 -5.10 -1.84 -2.60
CA ILE A 116 -5.54 -1.95 -1.21
C ILE A 116 -6.71 -0.99 -0.95
N GLY A 117 -6.61 0.27 -1.43
CA GLY A 117 -7.67 1.27 -1.29
C GLY A 117 -8.97 0.82 -1.97
N THR A 118 -8.87 0.29 -3.19
CA THR A 118 -10.01 -0.26 -3.93
C THR A 118 -10.61 -1.46 -3.20
N THR A 119 -9.77 -2.38 -2.69
CA THR A 119 -10.25 -3.51 -1.90
C THR A 119 -11.05 -3.04 -0.69
N GLY A 120 -10.50 -2.09 0.07
CA GLY A 120 -11.17 -1.56 1.26
C GLY A 120 -12.52 -0.89 0.98
N SER A 121 -12.63 -0.18 -0.16
CA SER A 121 -13.86 0.53 -0.53
C SER A 121 -14.91 -0.34 -1.21
N ILE A 122 -14.52 -1.36 -1.98
CA ILE A 122 -15.45 -2.15 -2.80
C ILE A 122 -15.94 -3.43 -2.08
N THR A 123 -15.11 -4.08 -1.27
CA THR A 123 -15.49 -5.37 -0.68
C THR A 123 -16.72 -5.34 0.22
N PRO A 124 -17.06 -4.25 0.97
CA PRO A 124 -18.32 -4.16 1.69
C PRO A 124 -19.54 -4.24 0.75
N PHE A 125 -19.44 -3.59 -0.42
CA PHE A 125 -20.52 -3.61 -1.41
C PHE A 125 -20.65 -4.97 -2.11
N VAL A 126 -19.53 -5.66 -2.35
CA VAL A 126 -19.55 -7.05 -2.85
C VAL A 126 -20.21 -7.98 -1.82
N GLY A 127 -19.92 -7.79 -0.54
CA GLY A 127 -20.58 -8.52 0.54
C GLY A 127 -22.08 -8.24 0.61
N LEU A 128 -22.47 -6.97 0.55
CA LEU A 128 -23.87 -6.55 0.50
C LEU A 128 -24.60 -7.13 -0.72
N PHE A 129 -23.95 -7.11 -1.88
CA PHE A 129 -24.50 -7.71 -3.09
C PHE A 129 -24.71 -9.23 -2.90
N GLY A 130 -23.77 -9.90 -2.22
CA GLY A 130 -23.92 -11.31 -1.84
C GLY A 130 -25.16 -11.57 -0.97
N THR A 131 -25.46 -10.69 -0.01
CA THR A 131 -26.68 -10.82 0.80
C THR A 131 -27.94 -10.64 -0.03
N VAL A 132 -27.99 -9.67 -0.92
CA VAL A 132 -29.16 -9.46 -1.77
C VAL A 132 -29.45 -10.71 -2.63
N LEU A 133 -28.41 -11.27 -3.26
CA LEU A 133 -28.55 -12.49 -4.06
C LEU A 133 -28.98 -13.71 -3.21
N GLY A 134 -28.43 -13.83 -2.01
CA GLY A 134 -28.76 -14.89 -1.09
C GLY A 134 -30.23 -14.85 -0.61
N ILE A 135 -30.72 -13.64 -0.31
CA ILE A 135 -32.14 -13.43 0.05
C ILE A 135 -33.04 -13.74 -1.12
N ILE A 136 -32.71 -13.33 -2.34
CA ILE A 136 -33.49 -13.65 -3.53
C ILE A 136 -33.60 -15.19 -3.71
N ARG A 137 -32.49 -15.91 -3.54
CA ARG A 137 -32.48 -17.37 -3.60
C ARG A 137 -33.36 -18.00 -2.52
N ALA A 138 -33.23 -17.52 -1.27
CA ALA A 138 -34.03 -18.05 -0.16
C ALA A 138 -35.55 -17.94 -0.40
N PHE A 139 -36.00 -16.81 -0.97
CA PHE A 139 -37.42 -16.66 -1.35
C PHE A 139 -37.81 -17.49 -2.57
N HIS A 140 -36.91 -17.64 -3.53
CA HIS A 140 -37.14 -18.52 -4.67
C HIS A 140 -37.31 -19.99 -4.22
N ASP A 141 -36.41 -20.45 -3.33
CA ASP A 141 -36.47 -21.83 -2.81
C ASP A 141 -37.75 -22.08 -1.97
N LEU A 142 -38.22 -21.06 -1.23
CA LEU A 142 -39.48 -21.10 -0.53
C LEU A 142 -40.66 -21.27 -1.51
N SER A 143 -40.65 -20.58 -2.64
CA SER A 143 -41.71 -20.64 -3.64
C SER A 143 -41.83 -22.00 -4.32
N LEU A 144 -40.73 -22.76 -4.38
CA LEU A 144 -40.69 -24.09 -4.99
C LEU A 144 -40.99 -25.23 -3.99
N SER A 145 -40.87 -24.95 -2.70
CA SER A 145 -41.06 -25.98 -1.66
C SER A 145 -42.53 -26.09 -1.26
N THR A 146 -43.16 -27.21 -1.59
CA THR A 146 -44.59 -27.56 -1.23
C THR A 146 -44.81 -27.78 0.29
N GLY A 147 -43.79 -27.63 1.13
CA GLY A 147 -43.84 -27.77 2.60
C GLY A 147 -42.76 -26.94 3.33
N GLY A 148 -42.10 -26.02 2.65
CA GLY A 148 -41.04 -25.19 3.20
C GLY A 148 -41.61 -24.17 4.16
N GLY A 149 -41.36 -24.37 5.42
CA GLY A 149 -41.71 -23.41 6.47
C GLY A 149 -40.75 -22.21 6.56
N PRO A 150 -40.99 -21.27 7.49
CA PRO A 150 -40.11 -20.11 7.74
C PRO A 150 -38.64 -20.47 7.97
N SER A 151 -38.32 -21.69 8.34
CA SER A 151 -36.98 -22.22 8.56
C SER A 151 -36.12 -22.24 7.29
N VAL A 152 -36.69 -22.44 6.11
CA VAL A 152 -35.96 -22.44 4.83
C VAL A 152 -35.45 -21.03 4.54
N VAL A 153 -36.31 -20.03 4.69
CA VAL A 153 -35.95 -18.62 4.49
C VAL A 153 -34.96 -18.18 5.53
N ALA A 154 -35.13 -18.55 6.80
CA ALA A 154 -34.20 -18.18 7.87
C ALA A 154 -32.78 -18.71 7.62
N ASN A 155 -32.66 -19.95 7.14
CA ASN A 155 -31.38 -20.54 6.77
C ASN A 155 -30.71 -19.79 5.59
N GLY A 156 -31.48 -19.50 4.53
CA GLY A 156 -30.93 -18.76 3.38
C GLY A 156 -30.53 -17.34 3.72
N ILE A 157 -31.26 -16.64 4.60
CA ILE A 157 -30.88 -15.32 5.09
C ILE A 157 -29.61 -15.43 5.94
N ALA A 158 -29.49 -16.42 6.82
CA ALA A 158 -28.29 -16.61 7.63
C ALA A 158 -27.03 -16.84 6.78
N GLU A 159 -27.16 -17.65 5.71
CA GLU A 159 -26.07 -17.86 4.75
C GLU A 159 -25.71 -16.57 3.99
N ALA A 160 -26.72 -15.80 3.58
CA ALA A 160 -26.50 -14.51 2.92
C ALA A 160 -25.72 -13.52 3.79
N LEU A 161 -26.05 -13.40 5.06
CA LEU A 161 -25.37 -12.50 6.01
C LEU A 161 -23.88 -12.81 6.16
N VAL A 162 -23.45 -14.06 5.97
CA VAL A 162 -22.03 -14.44 5.97
C VAL A 162 -21.26 -13.69 4.88
N ALA A 163 -21.86 -13.46 3.71
CA ALA A 163 -21.19 -12.72 2.63
C ALA A 163 -20.89 -11.26 3.03
N THR A 164 -21.83 -10.58 3.69
CA THR A 164 -21.58 -9.22 4.20
C THR A 164 -20.51 -9.21 5.29
N ALA A 165 -20.57 -10.14 6.23
CA ALA A 165 -19.57 -10.25 7.27
C ALA A 165 -18.16 -10.49 6.68
N ALA A 166 -18.05 -11.34 5.67
CA ALA A 166 -16.79 -11.58 4.94
C ALA A 166 -16.31 -10.33 4.20
N GLY A 167 -17.19 -9.58 3.53
CA GLY A 167 -16.87 -8.35 2.86
C GLY A 167 -16.28 -7.29 3.81
N LEU A 168 -16.89 -7.13 5.00
CA LEU A 168 -16.40 -6.23 6.06
C LEU A 168 -15.07 -6.72 6.64
N PHE A 169 -14.93 -8.02 6.84
CA PHE A 169 -13.69 -8.63 7.36
C PHE A 169 -12.49 -8.38 6.44
N VAL A 170 -12.69 -8.38 5.13
CA VAL A 170 -11.65 -8.06 4.13
C VAL A 170 -11.41 -6.54 4.06
N ALA A 171 -12.47 -5.74 4.14
CA ALA A 171 -12.38 -4.29 4.00
C ALA A 171 -11.58 -3.61 5.12
N VAL A 172 -11.84 -3.99 6.38
CA VAL A 172 -11.26 -3.29 7.53
C VAL A 172 -9.73 -3.32 7.53
N PRO A 173 -9.05 -4.47 7.41
CA PRO A 173 -7.60 -4.51 7.32
C PRO A 173 -7.06 -3.76 6.09
N ALA A 174 -7.78 -3.81 4.96
CA ALA A 174 -7.38 -3.11 3.74
C ALA A 174 -7.39 -1.59 3.94
N VAL A 175 -8.45 -1.02 4.52
CA VAL A 175 -8.54 0.42 4.80
C VAL A 175 -7.45 0.86 5.78
N ILE A 176 -7.22 0.10 6.85
CA ILE A 176 -6.18 0.39 7.82
C ILE A 176 -4.80 0.41 7.16
N ALA A 177 -4.50 -0.61 6.35
CA ALA A 177 -3.22 -0.72 5.67
C ALA A 177 -3.04 0.39 4.61
N PHE A 178 -4.08 0.70 3.83
CA PHE A 178 -4.07 1.79 2.87
C PHE A 178 -3.72 3.13 3.54
N ASN A 179 -4.42 3.47 4.61
CA ASN A 179 -4.18 4.71 5.34
C ASN A 179 -2.76 4.74 5.92
N TYR A 180 -2.31 3.63 6.53
CA TYR A 180 -0.96 3.53 7.07
C TYR A 180 0.10 3.76 6.01
N PHE A 181 0.03 3.07 4.87
CA PHE A 181 1.03 3.18 3.80
C PHE A 181 0.98 4.55 3.11
N THR A 182 -0.21 5.13 2.90
CA THR A 182 -0.35 6.48 2.33
C THR A 182 0.29 7.53 3.24
N HIS A 183 0.01 7.50 4.54
CA HIS A 183 0.66 8.40 5.49
C HIS A 183 2.17 8.19 5.54
N ARG A 184 2.61 6.94 5.42
CA ARG A 184 4.05 6.62 5.40
C ARG A 184 4.73 7.13 4.14
N ALA A 185 4.12 6.99 2.96
CA ALA A 185 4.62 7.53 1.70
C ALA A 185 4.77 9.05 1.76
N ASN A 186 3.73 9.76 2.20
CA ASN A 186 3.73 11.21 2.33
C ASN A 186 4.82 11.70 3.30
N ARG A 187 4.98 11.03 4.42
CA ARG A 187 6.05 11.35 5.36
C ARG A 187 7.44 11.18 4.75
N MET A 188 7.66 10.06 4.05
CA MET A 188 8.93 9.81 3.37
C MET A 188 9.18 10.82 2.25
N ALA A 189 8.15 11.25 1.52
CA ALA A 189 8.24 12.31 0.52
C ALA A 189 8.78 13.61 1.13
N THR A 190 8.16 14.10 2.20
CA THR A 190 8.61 15.31 2.91
C THR A 190 10.04 15.18 3.44
N GLU A 191 10.40 14.02 3.98
CA GLU A 191 11.75 13.77 4.47
C GLU A 191 12.79 13.75 3.34
N MET A 192 12.43 13.24 2.15
CA MET A 192 13.26 13.24 0.96
C MET A 192 13.46 14.67 0.41
N GLU A 193 12.39 15.46 0.33
CA GLU A 193 12.45 16.87 -0.08
C GLU A 193 13.33 17.69 0.86
N THR A 194 13.15 17.56 2.17
CA THR A 194 13.95 18.26 3.18
C THR A 194 15.43 17.90 3.07
N ALA A 195 15.74 16.62 2.91
CA ALA A 195 17.12 16.16 2.81
C ALA A 195 17.79 16.57 1.47
N ALA A 196 16.99 16.64 0.38
CA ALA A 196 17.46 17.14 -0.90
C ALA A 196 17.82 18.65 -0.80
N ALA A 197 16.94 19.45 -0.18
CA ALA A 197 17.19 20.87 0.04
C ALA A 197 18.45 21.11 0.91
N GLU A 198 18.61 20.37 2.01
CA GLU A 198 19.81 20.42 2.86
C GLU A 198 21.09 20.06 2.07
N ALA A 199 21.01 19.06 1.20
CA ALA A 199 22.16 18.66 0.38
C ALA A 199 22.56 19.77 -0.63
N VAL A 200 21.58 20.44 -1.23
CA VAL A 200 21.83 21.58 -2.12
C VAL A 200 22.48 22.74 -1.35
N GLU A 201 21.92 23.11 -0.20
CA GLU A 201 22.44 24.19 0.65
C GLU A 201 23.91 23.96 1.03
N LEU A 202 24.26 22.77 1.53
CA LEU A 202 25.61 22.39 1.89
C LEU A 202 26.62 22.45 0.72
N LEU A 203 26.12 22.24 -0.51
CA LEU A 203 26.94 22.30 -1.73
C LEU A 203 27.11 23.73 -2.23
N VAL A 204 26.14 24.62 -2.00
CA VAL A 204 26.16 26.02 -2.42
C VAL A 204 26.99 26.89 -1.48
N GLU A 205 26.77 26.74 -0.16
CA GLU A 205 27.59 27.50 0.85
C GLU A 205 29.09 27.37 0.64
N ARG A 206 29.50 26.33 -0.03
CA ARG A 206 30.92 26.09 -0.31
C ARG A 206 31.44 26.74 -1.60
N LYS A 207 30.55 27.14 -2.54
CA LYS A 207 30.99 27.89 -3.74
C LYS A 207 31.29 29.34 -3.49
N LEU A 208 30.94 29.83 -2.29
CA LEU A 208 31.25 31.16 -1.78
C LEU A 208 32.57 31.12 -0.96
#